data_fd019e2b97fd4a0dd3a082eb782a09e1
#
_entry.id   fd019e2b97fd4a0dd3a082eb782a09e1
#
_cell.length_a   1.000
_cell.length_b   1.000
_cell.length_c   1.000
_cell.angle_alpha   90.00
_cell.angle_beta   90.00
_cell.angle_gamma   90.00
#
_symmetry.space_group_name_H-M   'P 1'
#
loop_
_entity.id
_entity.type
_entity.pdbx_description
1 polymer ?
#
loop_
_entity_poly.entity_id
_entity_poly.type
_entity_poly.pdbx_seq_one_letter_code
_entity_poly.pdbx_strand_id
1 'polypeptide(L)'
;MNYRKIYLSLALAAYCASGAASELIAFPGAEGFGRNATGGRGGKVYHVTTLEDGEQPGTLRHAVMQEGPRTVVFDVAGTIFLDSPLRITSGDLTLAGQTAPGDGVCIAGRPVILRGDNTIVRYLRFRVGNEGPGEPDGLAANEASDIIIDHCSISWSVDETCAVYGVTNATVQWCISSESLRNGGHHKGAHGYGAIWGGDHASFHHNLLAHHESRTPRLGPHVTTQEREHVDMRNNVIYNWAGSGCYGAEGMRCNVVNNYYKPGPATPRDAAVGHRILSIGVRTTRYTRHDTPQPNAWDPMWHRWGEFYIDGNVMEGYPDVTADNWTRGVLEQGMKENYDGLYNEELFPKLRLDAPLESGYVTTHTPEEAYELVLADAGCSLKRDAHDLRVVAETRAGTSSRHGSVAQDAMLKPGFVDVPADSGDGSADNPWPVLTDGGVTAEQLRDTDGDGMPDLWEIKMWLNPLDPSDGNATTLSPDGYTNLEVWLNSLVTPCAAG
;
A
#
# COMPACT_ATOMS: atom_id res chain seq x y z
N MET A 1 -55.37 34.69 -12.93
CA MET A 1 -54.32 33.85 -12.39
C MET A 1 -53.20 33.76 -13.44
N ASN A 2 -52.16 34.57 -13.28
CA ASN A 2 -51.08 34.70 -14.25
C ASN A 2 -49.86 33.93 -13.72
N TYR A 3 -49.47 32.84 -14.38
CA TYR A 3 -48.21 32.14 -14.14
C TYR A 3 -47.07 32.82 -14.91
N ARG A 4 -46.18 33.50 -14.19
CA ARG A 4 -44.88 33.95 -14.73
C ARG A 4 -43.91 32.79 -14.78
N LYS A 5 -43.51 32.40 -15.99
CA LYS A 5 -42.37 31.50 -16.23
C LYS A 5 -41.08 32.27 -15.97
N ILE A 6 -40.29 31.84 -14.99
CA ILE A 6 -38.95 32.32 -14.76
C ILE A 6 -38.01 31.46 -15.60
N TYR A 7 -37.37 32.05 -16.60
CA TYR A 7 -36.25 31.41 -17.32
C TYR A 7 -34.96 31.70 -16.58
N LEU A 8 -34.37 30.65 -16.05
CA LEU A 8 -33.02 30.70 -15.47
C LEU A 8 -32.03 30.53 -16.62
N SER A 9 -31.35 31.60 -17.02
CA SER A 9 -30.29 31.55 -18.02
C SER A 9 -29.01 31.11 -17.31
N LEU A 10 -28.54 29.85 -17.53
CA LEU A 10 -27.18 29.43 -17.19
C LEU A 10 -26.24 30.08 -18.21
N ALA A 11 -25.45 31.03 -17.77
CA ALA A 11 -24.29 31.51 -18.51
C ALA A 11 -23.15 30.50 -18.32
N LEU A 12 -22.88 29.72 -19.36
CA LEU A 12 -21.70 28.86 -19.43
C LEU A 12 -20.48 29.75 -19.71
N ALA A 13 -19.70 30.09 -18.69
CA ALA A 13 -18.44 30.76 -18.88
C ALA A 13 -17.43 29.72 -19.40
N ALA A 14 -17.18 29.72 -20.70
CA ALA A 14 -16.06 28.98 -21.29
C ALA A 14 -14.75 29.61 -20.84
N TYR A 15 -14.10 29.01 -19.86
CA TYR A 15 -12.73 29.32 -19.50
C TYR A 15 -11.82 28.62 -20.52
N CYS A 16 -11.36 29.34 -21.51
CA CYS A 16 -10.27 28.89 -22.37
C CYS A 16 -8.98 28.97 -21.54
N ALA A 17 -8.68 27.93 -20.77
CA ALA A 17 -7.35 27.71 -20.26
C ALA A 17 -6.49 27.25 -21.46
N SER A 18 -5.47 28.01 -21.79
CA SER A 18 -4.39 27.58 -22.71
C SER A 18 -3.72 26.36 -22.08
N GLY A 19 -4.08 25.16 -22.58
CA GLY A 19 -3.63 23.92 -22.01
C GLY A 19 -2.15 23.69 -22.32
N ALA A 20 -1.30 23.74 -21.29
CA ALA A 20 -0.27 22.74 -21.22
C ALA A 20 -1.02 21.39 -21.14
N ALA A 21 -0.75 20.45 -22.02
CA ALA A 21 -1.29 19.09 -21.92
C ALA A 21 -0.96 18.59 -20.51
N SER A 22 -1.99 18.26 -19.73
CA SER A 22 -1.76 17.69 -18.39
C SER A 22 -1.02 16.37 -18.62
N GLU A 23 0.07 16.18 -17.91
CA GLU A 23 0.83 14.93 -17.98
C GLU A 23 -0.12 13.78 -17.62
N LEU A 24 -0.15 12.74 -18.49
CA LEU A 24 -1.05 11.61 -18.33
C LEU A 24 -0.60 10.76 -17.13
N ILE A 25 -1.39 10.72 -16.08
CA ILE A 25 -1.11 9.95 -14.87
C ILE A 25 -1.29 8.44 -15.11
N ALA A 26 -0.88 7.61 -14.14
CA ALA A 26 -0.94 6.15 -14.23
C ALA A 26 -2.35 5.62 -14.57
N PHE A 27 -3.35 6.14 -13.92
CA PHE A 27 -4.79 5.86 -14.12
C PHE A 27 -5.62 6.95 -13.44
N PRO A 28 -6.90 7.15 -13.79
CA PRO A 28 -7.79 8.06 -13.06
C PRO A 28 -7.85 7.73 -11.57
N GLY A 29 -7.48 8.69 -10.72
CA GLY A 29 -7.38 8.48 -9.27
C GLY A 29 -5.99 8.07 -8.76
N ALA A 30 -4.98 8.00 -9.64
CA ALA A 30 -3.59 7.88 -9.21
C ALA A 30 -3.11 9.20 -8.58
N GLU A 31 -2.62 9.14 -7.35
CA GLU A 31 -2.17 10.30 -6.59
C GLU A 31 -0.77 10.05 -6.00
N GLY A 32 -0.20 11.04 -5.35
CA GLY A 32 1.11 10.95 -4.74
C GLY A 32 2.27 11.03 -5.73
N PHE A 33 3.47 10.80 -5.23
CA PHE A 33 4.70 10.95 -6.03
C PHE A 33 4.85 9.88 -7.11
N GLY A 34 4.25 8.69 -6.95
CA GLY A 34 4.24 7.61 -7.94
C GLY A 34 3.18 7.74 -9.04
N ARG A 35 2.34 8.78 -9.00
CA ARG A 35 1.18 8.94 -9.89
C ARG A 35 1.50 8.98 -11.38
N ASN A 36 2.73 9.30 -11.74
CA ASN A 36 3.16 9.44 -13.15
C ASN A 36 3.76 8.13 -13.71
N ALA A 37 3.74 7.03 -12.94
CA ALA A 37 4.11 5.72 -13.47
C ALA A 37 3.28 5.39 -14.72
N THR A 38 3.93 4.95 -15.78
CA THR A 38 3.26 4.54 -17.02
C THR A 38 3.05 3.03 -17.10
N GLY A 39 3.80 2.29 -16.28
CA GLY A 39 3.73 0.82 -16.25
C GLY A 39 3.92 0.21 -17.64
N GLY A 40 3.08 -0.74 -17.98
CA GLY A 40 3.10 -1.44 -19.26
C GLY A 40 2.44 -0.72 -20.43
N ARG A 41 2.11 0.56 -20.32
CA ARG A 41 1.38 1.34 -21.34
C ARG A 41 2.01 1.19 -22.74
N GLY A 42 1.21 0.82 -23.73
CA GLY A 42 1.64 0.65 -25.10
C GLY A 42 2.48 -0.61 -25.35
N GLY A 43 2.62 -1.47 -24.35
CA GLY A 43 3.41 -2.69 -24.42
C GLY A 43 2.62 -3.93 -24.83
N LYS A 44 3.19 -5.11 -24.56
CA LYS A 44 2.56 -6.42 -24.79
C LYS A 44 1.64 -6.78 -23.64
N VAL A 45 0.65 -7.62 -23.92
CA VAL A 45 -0.22 -8.22 -22.92
C VAL A 45 0.20 -9.66 -22.65
N TYR A 46 0.15 -10.06 -21.39
CA TYR A 46 0.38 -11.44 -20.95
C TYR A 46 -0.78 -11.88 -20.06
N HIS A 47 -1.39 -13.00 -20.42
CA HIS A 47 -2.51 -13.61 -19.72
C HIS A 47 -2.02 -14.61 -18.68
N VAL A 48 -2.49 -14.47 -17.43
CA VAL A 48 -2.35 -15.50 -16.40
C VAL A 48 -3.58 -16.41 -16.48
N THR A 49 -3.38 -17.60 -17.01
CA THR A 49 -4.45 -18.57 -17.32
C THR A 49 -4.45 -19.79 -16.39
N THR A 50 -3.49 -19.85 -15.44
CA THR A 50 -3.38 -20.93 -14.46
C THR A 50 -2.96 -20.38 -13.09
N LEU A 51 -3.35 -21.09 -12.03
CA LEU A 51 -2.92 -20.81 -10.65
C LEU A 51 -1.59 -21.48 -10.28
N GLU A 52 -0.98 -22.23 -11.20
CA GLU A 52 0.33 -22.85 -10.98
C GLU A 52 1.44 -21.81 -11.02
N ASP A 53 2.51 -22.02 -10.22
CA ASP A 53 3.77 -21.28 -10.36
C ASP A 53 4.68 -21.99 -11.39
N GLY A 54 5.54 -21.23 -12.06
CA GLY A 54 6.48 -21.78 -13.04
C GLY A 54 6.85 -20.80 -14.14
N GLU A 55 7.74 -21.24 -15.05
CA GLU A 55 8.26 -20.41 -16.13
C GLU A 55 7.52 -20.60 -17.47
N GLN A 56 6.53 -21.48 -17.52
CA GLN A 56 5.75 -21.75 -18.73
C GLN A 56 4.73 -20.61 -19.01
N PRO A 57 4.41 -20.35 -20.29
CA PRO A 57 3.36 -19.40 -20.66
C PRO A 57 2.04 -19.68 -19.92
N GLY A 58 1.35 -18.62 -19.52
CA GLY A 58 0.11 -18.70 -18.75
C GLY A 58 0.30 -18.63 -17.24
N THR A 59 1.53 -18.70 -16.72
CA THR A 59 1.81 -18.49 -15.29
C THR A 59 2.16 -17.03 -14.98
N LEU A 60 1.89 -16.60 -13.75
CA LEU A 60 2.27 -15.26 -13.29
C LEU A 60 3.79 -15.02 -13.41
N ARG A 61 4.61 -15.98 -12.96
CA ARG A 61 6.06 -15.87 -13.02
C ARG A 61 6.56 -15.66 -14.44
N HIS A 62 6.06 -16.45 -15.41
CA HIS A 62 6.40 -16.25 -16.81
C HIS A 62 6.10 -14.82 -17.28
N ALA A 63 4.89 -14.33 -17.00
CA ALA A 63 4.44 -13.02 -17.44
C ALA A 63 5.30 -11.87 -16.89
N VAL A 64 5.62 -11.90 -15.59
CA VAL A 64 6.38 -10.80 -14.94
C VAL A 64 7.88 -10.85 -15.24
N MET A 65 8.42 -12.00 -15.64
CA MET A 65 9.85 -12.16 -15.98
C MET A 65 10.19 -11.75 -17.40
N GLN A 66 9.20 -11.38 -18.21
CA GLN A 66 9.46 -10.86 -19.56
C GLN A 66 10.09 -9.48 -19.51
N GLU A 67 10.71 -9.06 -20.62
CA GLU A 67 11.35 -7.75 -20.77
C GLU A 67 10.49 -6.77 -21.58
N GLY A 68 10.72 -5.49 -21.37
CA GLY A 68 10.02 -4.39 -22.03
C GLY A 68 8.63 -4.09 -21.48
N PRO A 69 7.97 -3.04 -22.00
CA PRO A 69 6.66 -2.63 -21.54
C PRO A 69 5.62 -3.74 -21.67
N ARG A 70 4.90 -4.03 -20.57
CA ARG A 70 3.92 -5.13 -20.56
C ARG A 70 2.85 -4.96 -19.50
N THR A 71 1.65 -5.38 -19.86
CA THR A 71 0.50 -5.48 -18.95
C THR A 71 0.18 -6.95 -18.71
N VAL A 72 0.03 -7.33 -17.45
CA VAL A 72 -0.37 -8.68 -17.04
C VAL A 72 -1.83 -8.65 -16.61
N VAL A 73 -2.65 -9.41 -17.29
CA VAL A 73 -4.08 -9.62 -17.02
C VAL A 73 -4.32 -11.01 -16.49
N PHE A 74 -5.41 -11.22 -15.76
CA PHE A 74 -5.72 -12.47 -15.10
C PHE A 74 -7.05 -13.03 -15.62
N ASP A 75 -7.02 -14.23 -16.20
CA ASP A 75 -8.19 -14.98 -16.67
C ASP A 75 -8.64 -16.03 -15.65
N VAL A 76 -8.01 -16.05 -14.49
CA VAL A 76 -8.27 -17.01 -13.41
C VAL A 76 -8.55 -16.29 -12.09
N ALA A 77 -9.32 -16.93 -11.22
CA ALA A 77 -9.50 -16.54 -9.83
C ALA A 77 -8.98 -17.64 -8.91
N GLY A 78 -8.40 -17.27 -7.78
CA GLY A 78 -7.88 -18.24 -6.83
C GLY A 78 -6.56 -17.81 -6.21
N THR A 79 -5.90 -18.77 -5.56
CA THR A 79 -4.60 -18.54 -4.90
C THR A 79 -3.48 -19.17 -5.70
N ILE A 80 -2.51 -18.34 -6.12
CA ILE A 80 -1.26 -18.77 -6.74
C ILE A 80 -0.24 -18.97 -5.62
N PHE A 81 0.10 -20.22 -5.32
CA PHE A 81 1.15 -20.55 -4.36
C PHE A 81 2.51 -20.54 -5.06
N LEU A 82 3.35 -19.59 -4.72
CA LEU A 82 4.69 -19.48 -5.27
C LEU A 82 5.62 -20.55 -4.67
N ASP A 83 6.39 -21.24 -5.49
CA ASP A 83 7.41 -22.21 -5.09
C ASP A 83 8.70 -21.52 -4.59
N SER A 84 8.99 -20.36 -5.14
CA SER A 84 10.18 -19.55 -4.79
C SER A 84 9.85 -18.06 -4.78
N PRO A 85 10.66 -17.20 -4.12
CA PRO A 85 10.47 -15.76 -4.15
C PRO A 85 10.32 -15.21 -5.58
N LEU A 86 9.32 -14.35 -5.79
CA LEU A 86 9.08 -13.71 -7.07
C LEU A 86 9.75 -12.33 -7.08
N ARG A 87 10.98 -12.28 -7.63
CA ARG A 87 11.75 -11.04 -7.79
C ARG A 87 11.51 -10.46 -9.17
N ILE A 88 10.81 -9.34 -9.25
CA ILE A 88 10.46 -8.66 -10.48
C ILE A 88 11.50 -7.56 -10.73
N THR A 89 12.49 -7.85 -11.58
CA THR A 89 13.62 -6.96 -11.86
C THR A 89 13.47 -6.16 -13.16
N SER A 90 12.59 -6.59 -14.07
CA SER A 90 12.26 -5.87 -15.29
C SER A 90 11.10 -4.92 -15.01
N GLY A 91 11.34 -3.64 -15.25
CA GLY A 91 10.35 -2.57 -15.08
C GLY A 91 9.36 -2.47 -16.25
N ASP A 92 8.74 -1.29 -16.41
CA ASP A 92 7.70 -1.03 -17.41
C ASP A 92 6.55 -2.04 -17.33
N LEU A 93 6.03 -2.27 -16.12
CA LEU A 93 5.09 -3.35 -15.82
C LEU A 93 3.78 -2.82 -15.22
N THR A 94 2.66 -3.31 -15.73
CA THR A 94 1.35 -3.20 -15.06
C THR A 94 0.86 -4.59 -14.66
N LEU A 95 0.60 -4.79 -13.35
CA LEU A 95 -0.11 -5.94 -12.82
C LEU A 95 -1.56 -5.55 -12.56
N ALA A 96 -2.45 -5.95 -13.46
CA ALA A 96 -3.86 -5.54 -13.48
C ALA A 96 -4.75 -6.58 -12.79
N GLY A 97 -4.66 -6.71 -11.45
CA GLY A 97 -5.43 -7.67 -10.67
C GLY A 97 -6.95 -7.49 -10.77
N GLN A 98 -7.44 -6.30 -11.13
CA GLN A 98 -8.85 -6.03 -11.35
C GLN A 98 -9.47 -6.79 -12.53
N THR A 99 -8.65 -7.38 -13.41
CA THR A 99 -9.14 -8.20 -14.53
C THR A 99 -9.53 -9.61 -14.10
N ALA A 100 -9.03 -10.08 -12.96
CA ALA A 100 -9.32 -11.41 -12.46
C ALA A 100 -10.83 -11.60 -12.23
N PRO A 101 -11.40 -12.74 -12.69
CA PRO A 101 -12.83 -12.99 -12.53
C PRO A 101 -13.21 -13.21 -11.06
N GLY A 102 -14.50 -13.04 -10.75
CA GLY A 102 -15.10 -13.39 -9.48
C GLY A 102 -14.48 -12.75 -8.26
N ASP A 103 -13.87 -13.55 -7.41
CA ASP A 103 -13.28 -13.10 -6.14
C ASP A 103 -11.82 -12.58 -6.31
N GLY A 104 -11.26 -12.64 -7.53
CA GLY A 104 -9.91 -12.15 -7.82
C GLY A 104 -8.79 -13.12 -7.49
N VAL A 105 -7.54 -12.61 -7.41
CA VAL A 105 -6.32 -13.42 -7.22
C VAL A 105 -5.61 -13.08 -5.91
N CYS A 106 -5.11 -14.12 -5.25
CA CYS A 106 -4.17 -14.04 -4.14
C CYS A 106 -2.83 -14.67 -4.55
N ILE A 107 -1.72 -14.02 -4.23
CA ILE A 107 -0.36 -14.53 -4.39
C ILE A 107 0.15 -14.89 -2.99
N ALA A 108 0.56 -16.16 -2.81
CA ALA A 108 0.84 -16.74 -1.50
C ALA A 108 2.13 -17.57 -1.47
N GLY A 109 2.54 -17.99 -0.29
CA GLY A 109 3.61 -18.96 -0.06
C GLY A 109 5.03 -18.40 -0.09
N ARG A 110 5.31 -17.37 -0.89
CA ARG A 110 6.62 -16.71 -0.97
C ARG A 110 6.46 -15.22 -1.23
N PRO A 111 7.48 -14.41 -0.87
CA PRO A 111 7.43 -12.95 -1.06
C PRO A 111 7.44 -12.53 -2.53
N VAL A 112 6.78 -11.41 -2.80
CA VAL A 112 6.88 -10.67 -4.06
C VAL A 112 7.72 -9.42 -3.84
N ILE A 113 8.76 -9.23 -4.65
CA ILE A 113 9.74 -8.16 -4.51
C ILE A 113 9.85 -7.40 -5.81
N LEU A 114 9.42 -6.14 -5.80
CA LEU A 114 9.48 -5.22 -6.94
C LEU A 114 10.84 -4.51 -6.94
N ARG A 115 11.61 -4.70 -8.00
CA ARG A 115 12.90 -4.08 -8.25
C ARG A 115 13.00 -3.42 -9.62
N GLY A 116 11.96 -3.56 -10.43
CA GLY A 116 11.85 -2.93 -11.74
C GLY A 116 11.23 -1.53 -11.58
N ASP A 117 11.81 -0.56 -12.27
CA ASP A 117 11.29 0.79 -12.34
C ASP A 117 9.97 0.85 -13.12
N ASN A 118 9.21 1.92 -12.94
CA ASN A 118 7.99 2.18 -13.69
C ASN A 118 6.98 1.02 -13.59
N THR A 119 6.51 0.75 -12.37
CA THR A 119 5.64 -0.39 -12.07
C THR A 119 4.31 0.03 -11.45
N ILE A 120 3.22 -0.47 -12.00
CA ILE A 120 1.85 -0.30 -11.51
C ILE A 120 1.33 -1.65 -11.01
N VAL A 121 0.85 -1.71 -9.76
CA VAL A 121 0.26 -2.93 -9.16
C VAL A 121 -1.11 -2.59 -8.59
N ARG A 122 -2.17 -3.25 -9.07
CA ARG A 122 -3.54 -2.92 -8.66
C ARG A 122 -4.37 -4.16 -8.33
N TYR A 123 -5.19 -4.08 -7.28
CA TYR A 123 -6.22 -5.06 -6.90
C TYR A 123 -5.72 -6.51 -6.76
N LEU A 124 -4.54 -6.70 -6.17
CA LEU A 124 -3.97 -8.01 -5.85
C LEU A 124 -3.87 -8.24 -4.35
N ARG A 125 -4.01 -9.49 -3.93
CA ARG A 125 -3.74 -9.93 -2.56
C ARG A 125 -2.38 -10.58 -2.49
N PHE A 126 -1.64 -10.26 -1.43
CA PHE A 126 -0.33 -10.85 -1.10
C PHE A 126 -0.40 -11.41 0.31
N ARG A 127 -0.52 -12.73 0.45
CA ARG A 127 -0.63 -13.41 1.74
C ARG A 127 0.45 -14.48 1.83
N VAL A 128 1.66 -14.04 2.20
CA VAL A 128 2.86 -14.87 2.07
C VAL A 128 2.84 -16.11 2.98
N GLY A 129 2.39 -15.97 4.24
CA GLY A 129 2.46 -17.06 5.22
C GLY A 129 3.87 -17.36 5.70
N ASN A 130 4.02 -18.39 6.54
CA ASN A 130 5.29 -18.80 7.15
C ASN A 130 5.71 -20.25 6.84
N GLU A 131 5.13 -20.86 5.83
CA GLU A 131 5.47 -22.25 5.43
C GLU A 131 6.80 -22.33 4.67
N GLY A 132 7.29 -21.21 4.18
CA GLY A 132 8.54 -21.11 3.45
C GLY A 132 9.76 -20.84 4.33
N PRO A 133 10.97 -21.04 3.78
CA PRO A 133 12.21 -20.68 4.46
C PRO A 133 12.37 -19.15 4.54
N GLY A 134 13.11 -18.70 5.57
CA GLY A 134 13.50 -17.30 5.75
C GLY A 134 12.45 -16.48 6.49
N GLU A 135 12.56 -15.19 6.36
CA GLU A 135 11.77 -14.17 7.06
C GLU A 135 11.17 -13.22 6.01
N PRO A 136 10.14 -13.70 5.27
CA PRO A 136 9.63 -12.95 4.14
C PRO A 136 8.81 -11.73 4.56
N ASP A 137 9.02 -10.62 3.83
CA ASP A 137 8.05 -9.55 3.73
C ASP A 137 6.81 -10.01 2.94
N GLY A 138 5.70 -9.32 3.11
CA GLY A 138 4.47 -9.61 2.35
C GLY A 138 4.61 -9.15 0.90
N LEU A 139 4.70 -7.85 0.70
CA LEU A 139 5.04 -7.20 -0.57
C LEU A 139 6.18 -6.21 -0.31
N ALA A 140 7.26 -6.33 -1.06
CA ALA A 140 8.41 -5.43 -0.96
C ALA A 140 8.65 -4.66 -2.26
N ALA A 141 9.02 -3.38 -2.13
CA ALA A 141 9.60 -2.57 -3.20
C ALA A 141 10.81 -1.82 -2.65
N ASN A 142 11.96 -2.02 -3.26
CA ASN A 142 13.18 -1.31 -2.88
C ASN A 142 14.14 -1.16 -4.05
N GLU A 143 14.96 -0.10 -4.01
CA GLU A 143 15.93 0.23 -5.06
C GLU A 143 15.29 0.32 -6.45
N ALA A 144 14.08 0.89 -6.53
CA ALA A 144 13.31 1.08 -7.75
C ALA A 144 12.63 2.46 -7.75
N SER A 145 12.19 2.92 -8.92
CA SER A 145 11.56 4.24 -9.11
C SER A 145 10.23 4.16 -9.86
N ASP A 146 9.42 5.22 -9.72
CA ASP A 146 8.16 5.39 -10.43
C ASP A 146 7.18 4.22 -10.19
N ILE A 147 6.86 3.97 -8.91
CA ILE A 147 6.02 2.85 -8.49
C ILE A 147 4.70 3.35 -7.92
N ILE A 148 3.60 2.70 -8.32
CA ILE A 148 2.31 2.88 -7.65
C ILE A 148 1.69 1.52 -7.31
N ILE A 149 1.34 1.33 -6.03
CA ILE A 149 0.63 0.17 -5.48
C ILE A 149 -0.73 0.66 -5.01
N ASP A 150 -1.79 0.15 -5.62
CA ASP A 150 -3.14 0.67 -5.48
C ASP A 150 -4.15 -0.46 -5.17
N HIS A 151 -4.98 -0.26 -4.14
CA HIS A 151 -6.04 -1.20 -3.76
C HIS A 151 -5.56 -2.65 -3.58
N CYS A 152 -4.38 -2.85 -2.99
CA CYS A 152 -3.86 -4.17 -2.67
C CYS A 152 -4.10 -4.55 -1.21
N SER A 153 -4.28 -5.85 -0.95
CA SER A 153 -4.40 -6.40 0.41
C SER A 153 -3.18 -7.26 0.74
N ILE A 154 -2.47 -6.92 1.81
CA ILE A 154 -1.19 -7.54 2.15
C ILE A 154 -1.27 -8.07 3.59
N SER A 155 -0.91 -9.34 3.81
CA SER A 155 -1.02 -9.98 5.14
C SER A 155 -0.02 -11.12 5.34
N TRP A 156 0.14 -11.52 6.62
CA TRP A 156 0.80 -12.76 7.04
C TRP A 156 2.28 -12.84 6.69
N SER A 157 2.98 -11.71 6.75
CA SER A 157 4.44 -11.66 6.67
C SER A 157 5.09 -12.19 7.94
N VAL A 158 6.35 -12.63 7.82
CA VAL A 158 7.19 -12.99 8.96
C VAL A 158 8.03 -11.80 9.44
N ASP A 159 8.42 -10.89 8.54
CA ASP A 159 8.98 -9.58 8.85
C ASP A 159 7.96 -8.48 8.49
N GLU A 160 8.23 -7.51 7.63
CA GLU A 160 7.27 -6.45 7.31
C GLU A 160 6.17 -6.91 6.35
N THR A 161 4.92 -6.52 6.64
CA THR A 161 3.80 -6.82 5.74
C THR A 161 3.89 -6.00 4.45
N CYS A 162 4.14 -4.68 4.55
CA CYS A 162 4.31 -3.79 3.40
C CYS A 162 5.65 -3.06 3.49
N ALA A 163 6.66 -3.55 2.77
CA ALA A 163 8.02 -3.05 2.79
C ALA A 163 8.32 -2.20 1.55
N VAL A 164 8.00 -0.90 1.59
CA VAL A 164 8.25 0.04 0.49
C VAL A 164 9.18 1.14 0.98
N TYR A 165 10.47 1.01 0.71
CA TYR A 165 11.50 1.95 1.15
C TYR A 165 12.75 1.89 0.26
N GLY A 166 13.55 2.97 0.26
CA GLY A 166 14.68 3.09 -0.69
C GLY A 166 14.23 3.21 -2.14
N VAL A 167 13.02 3.69 -2.36
CA VAL A 167 12.40 3.94 -3.65
C VAL A 167 12.46 5.42 -4.01
N THR A 168 12.23 5.75 -5.27
CA THR A 168 12.09 7.13 -5.74
C THR A 168 10.76 7.27 -6.47
N ASN A 169 10.02 8.37 -6.25
CA ASN A 169 8.70 8.62 -6.85
C ASN A 169 7.74 7.44 -6.63
N ALA A 170 7.41 7.12 -5.40
CA ALA A 170 6.55 5.99 -5.09
C ALA A 170 5.24 6.40 -4.43
N THR A 171 4.20 5.62 -4.66
CA THR A 171 2.91 5.73 -3.97
C THR A 171 2.40 4.36 -3.54
N VAL A 172 1.93 4.28 -2.29
CA VAL A 172 1.07 3.19 -1.80
C VAL A 172 -0.24 3.82 -1.36
N GLN A 173 -1.31 3.53 -2.08
CA GLN A 173 -2.61 4.14 -1.83
C GLN A 173 -3.72 3.09 -1.72
N TRP A 174 -4.69 3.35 -0.86
CA TRP A 174 -5.90 2.54 -0.71
C TRP A 174 -5.61 1.05 -0.47
N CYS A 175 -4.52 0.72 0.23
CA CYS A 175 -4.13 -0.65 0.53
C CYS A 175 -4.52 -1.04 1.95
N ILE A 176 -4.67 -2.36 2.19
CA ILE A 176 -4.76 -2.96 3.52
C ILE A 176 -3.43 -3.66 3.82
N SER A 177 -2.79 -3.29 4.92
CA SER A 177 -1.72 -4.05 5.57
C SER A 177 -2.27 -4.60 6.88
N SER A 178 -2.35 -5.92 7.04
CA SER A 178 -2.98 -6.51 8.23
C SER A 178 -2.35 -7.82 8.68
N GLU A 179 -2.46 -8.08 9.99
CA GLU A 179 -2.13 -9.37 10.60
C GLU A 179 -0.76 -9.93 10.16
N SER A 180 0.31 -9.16 10.37
CA SER A 180 1.67 -9.73 10.35
C SER A 180 1.81 -10.82 11.39
N LEU A 181 2.54 -11.90 11.08
CA LEU A 181 2.67 -13.06 11.94
C LEU A 181 3.62 -12.77 13.10
N ARG A 182 3.08 -12.70 14.32
CA ARG A 182 3.86 -12.31 15.50
C ARG A 182 4.93 -13.35 15.87
N ASN A 183 4.60 -14.62 15.83
CA ASN A 183 5.52 -15.73 16.05
C ASN A 183 5.63 -16.63 14.82
N GLY A 184 5.76 -16.02 13.64
CA GLY A 184 5.86 -16.69 12.35
C GLY A 184 7.17 -17.42 12.10
N GLY A 185 8.12 -17.40 13.04
CA GLY A 185 9.41 -18.11 12.93
C GLY A 185 10.62 -17.20 12.68
N HIS A 186 10.50 -15.89 12.91
CA HIS A 186 11.63 -14.96 12.77
C HIS A 186 12.74 -15.28 13.80
N HIS A 187 14.02 -15.24 13.38
CA HIS A 187 15.18 -15.62 14.22
C HIS A 187 15.35 -14.77 15.49
N LYS A 188 14.85 -13.53 15.50
CA LYS A 188 14.86 -12.63 16.66
C LYS A 188 13.70 -12.87 17.63
N GLY A 189 12.86 -13.85 17.38
CA GLY A 189 11.65 -14.12 18.17
C GLY A 189 10.43 -13.36 17.70
N ALA A 190 9.55 -12.96 18.63
CA ALA A 190 8.31 -12.30 18.30
C ALA A 190 8.52 -11.03 17.45
N HIS A 191 7.82 -10.97 16.32
CA HIS A 191 7.84 -9.89 15.34
C HIS A 191 6.41 -9.36 15.12
N GLY A 192 5.85 -9.47 13.94
CA GLY A 192 4.53 -8.96 13.62
C GLY A 192 4.58 -7.49 13.20
N TYR A 193 5.28 -7.19 12.11
CA TYR A 193 5.54 -5.83 11.66
C TYR A 193 4.63 -5.41 10.50
N GLY A 194 3.96 -4.25 10.67
CA GLY A 194 3.00 -3.75 9.70
C GLY A 194 3.64 -3.24 8.42
N ALA A 195 4.56 -2.29 8.53
CA ALA A 195 5.17 -1.70 7.35
C ALA A 195 6.53 -1.08 7.65
N ILE A 196 7.41 -1.05 6.64
CA ILE A 196 8.53 -0.11 6.58
C ILE A 196 8.36 0.78 5.35
N TRP A 197 8.26 2.08 5.58
CA TRP A 197 7.99 3.10 4.58
C TRP A 197 9.10 4.13 4.53
N GLY A 198 9.56 4.47 3.33
CA GLY A 198 10.61 5.47 3.11
C GLY A 198 10.84 5.69 1.63
N GLY A 199 11.68 6.64 1.28
CA GLY A 199 12.07 6.91 -0.11
C GLY A 199 12.30 8.38 -0.41
N ASP A 200 12.91 8.62 -1.55
CA ASP A 200 13.08 9.93 -2.16
C ASP A 200 11.80 10.30 -2.91
N HIS A 201 10.91 11.08 -2.29
CA HIS A 201 9.54 11.35 -2.74
C HIS A 201 8.64 10.11 -2.75
N ALA A 202 8.17 9.70 -1.57
CA ALA A 202 7.25 8.58 -1.38
C ALA A 202 5.97 9.01 -0.64
N SER A 203 4.82 8.66 -1.20
CA SER A 203 3.49 8.94 -0.66
C SER A 203 2.83 7.67 -0.16
N PHE A 204 2.28 7.72 1.06
CA PHE A 204 1.55 6.64 1.69
C PHE A 204 0.23 7.19 2.21
N HIS A 205 -0.88 6.94 1.49
CA HIS A 205 -2.13 7.58 1.83
C HIS A 205 -3.35 6.67 1.67
N HIS A 206 -4.36 6.93 2.48
CA HIS A 206 -5.63 6.20 2.48
C HIS A 206 -5.47 4.68 2.67
N ASN A 207 -4.45 4.25 3.42
CA ASN A 207 -4.22 2.86 3.73
C ASN A 207 -4.77 2.48 5.11
N LEU A 208 -5.16 1.22 5.29
CA LEU A 208 -5.46 0.62 6.57
C LEU A 208 -4.26 -0.22 7.04
N LEU A 209 -3.70 0.11 8.21
CA LEU A 209 -2.74 -0.73 8.94
C LEU A 209 -3.44 -1.29 10.17
N ALA A 210 -3.65 -2.60 10.25
CA ALA A 210 -4.43 -3.20 11.32
C ALA A 210 -3.82 -4.49 11.89
N HIS A 211 -3.89 -4.63 13.22
CA HIS A 211 -3.46 -5.83 13.93
C HIS A 211 -1.98 -6.17 13.78
N HIS A 212 -1.11 -5.21 14.10
CA HIS A 212 0.34 -5.39 14.07
C HIS A 212 0.99 -5.18 15.43
N GLU A 213 1.93 -6.03 15.80
CA GLU A 213 2.70 -5.86 17.04
C GLU A 213 3.46 -4.53 17.00
N SER A 214 4.09 -4.18 15.88
CA SER A 214 4.91 -2.97 15.73
C SER A 214 4.97 -2.49 14.28
N ARG A 215 5.68 -1.39 14.02
CA ARG A 215 5.90 -0.78 12.70
C ARG A 215 4.58 -0.43 12.00
N THR A 216 3.85 0.52 12.61
CA THR A 216 2.57 1.00 12.04
C THR A 216 2.61 2.49 11.65
N PRO A 217 3.50 2.86 10.69
CA PRO A 217 4.64 2.12 10.14
C PRO A 217 5.96 2.36 10.92
N ARG A 218 7.05 1.69 10.55
CA ARG A 218 8.38 2.24 10.70
C ARG A 218 8.64 3.21 9.53
N LEU A 219 8.93 4.46 9.79
CA LEU A 219 9.50 5.36 8.79
C LEU A 219 11.00 5.07 8.73
N GLY A 220 11.43 4.41 7.65
CA GLY A 220 12.76 3.81 7.55
C GLY A 220 13.55 4.35 6.36
N PRO A 221 14.62 5.16 6.59
CA PRO A 221 15.50 5.52 5.50
C PRO A 221 16.24 4.29 4.98
N HIS A 222 16.55 4.29 3.68
CA HIS A 222 17.38 3.27 3.05
C HIS A 222 18.75 3.86 2.70
N VAL A 223 19.79 3.02 2.68
CA VAL A 223 21.17 3.48 2.42
C VAL A 223 21.33 4.19 1.07
N THR A 224 20.51 3.85 0.07
CA THR A 224 20.55 4.47 -1.26
C THR A 224 19.84 5.81 -1.35
N THR A 225 18.90 6.10 -0.43
CA THR A 225 18.06 7.32 -0.42
C THR A 225 18.24 8.16 0.83
N GLN A 226 19.01 7.69 1.83
CA GLN A 226 19.09 8.21 3.19
C GLN A 226 19.26 9.74 3.31
N GLU A 227 19.91 10.39 2.35
CA GLU A 227 20.14 11.84 2.38
C GLU A 227 19.02 12.66 1.72
N ARG A 228 18.10 11.98 0.99
CA ARG A 228 17.04 12.60 0.21
C ARG A 228 15.64 12.12 0.60
N GLU A 229 15.52 11.38 1.69
CA GLU A 229 14.23 10.86 2.17
C GLU A 229 13.19 11.98 2.30
N HIS A 230 12.09 11.84 1.56
CA HIS A 230 10.94 12.73 1.60
C HIS A 230 9.66 11.90 1.57
N VAL A 231 8.99 11.82 2.71
CA VAL A 231 7.81 10.96 2.90
C VAL A 231 6.59 11.80 3.21
N ASP A 232 5.50 11.52 2.49
CA ASP A 232 4.18 12.04 2.77
C ASP A 232 3.26 10.90 3.24
N MET A 233 2.93 10.90 4.55
CA MET A 233 2.04 9.96 5.20
C MET A 233 0.75 10.67 5.60
N ARG A 234 -0.36 10.46 4.87
CA ARG A 234 -1.62 11.16 5.16
C ARG A 234 -2.86 10.29 4.99
N ASN A 235 -3.89 10.63 5.73
CA ASN A 235 -5.22 10.01 5.64
C ASN A 235 -5.22 8.48 5.78
N ASN A 236 -4.21 7.90 6.45
CA ASN A 236 -4.20 6.48 6.76
C ASN A 236 -5.00 6.20 8.04
N VAL A 237 -5.50 4.99 8.16
CA VAL A 237 -6.14 4.47 9.37
C VAL A 237 -5.19 3.46 10.01
N ILE A 238 -4.85 3.68 11.28
CA ILE A 238 -3.97 2.82 12.06
C ILE A 238 -4.79 2.22 13.21
N TYR A 239 -4.93 0.90 13.24
CA TYR A 239 -5.76 0.21 14.19
C TYR A 239 -5.02 -0.90 14.94
N ASN A 240 -5.24 -1.01 16.25
CA ASN A 240 -4.82 -2.11 17.12
C ASN A 240 -3.33 -2.45 16.98
N TRP A 241 -2.48 -1.50 17.34
CA TRP A 241 -1.02 -1.67 17.44
C TRP A 241 -0.57 -1.93 18.88
N ALA A 242 0.65 -2.48 19.04
CA ALA A 242 1.33 -2.55 20.32
C ALA A 242 2.80 -2.09 20.17
N GLY A 243 3.74 -2.72 20.82
CA GLY A 243 5.18 -2.54 20.65
C GLY A 243 5.63 -1.10 20.47
N SER A 244 6.23 -0.79 19.31
CA SER A 244 6.76 0.56 19.04
C SER A 244 5.78 1.49 18.33
N GLY A 245 4.66 1.00 17.77
CA GLY A 245 3.76 1.81 16.96
C GLY A 245 4.45 2.38 15.72
N CYS A 246 4.22 3.68 15.44
CA CYS A 246 4.95 4.42 14.42
C CYS A 246 6.24 5.00 14.98
N TYR A 247 7.37 4.78 14.29
CA TYR A 247 8.68 5.24 14.76
C TYR A 247 9.75 5.29 13.66
N GLY A 248 10.91 5.88 13.97
CA GLY A 248 12.09 5.93 13.12
C GLY A 248 12.34 7.32 12.54
N ALA A 249 12.26 7.45 11.25
CA ALA A 249 12.44 8.70 10.49
C ALA A 249 13.78 9.39 10.72
N GLU A 250 14.85 8.61 10.92
CA GLU A 250 16.18 9.13 11.18
C GLU A 250 16.69 9.95 9.99
N GLY A 251 16.78 11.28 10.17
CA GLY A 251 17.23 12.24 9.17
C GLY A 251 16.27 12.49 8.00
N MET A 252 15.05 11.97 8.07
CA MET A 252 14.04 12.09 7.02
C MET A 252 13.30 13.42 7.08
N ARG A 253 12.70 13.81 5.96
CA ARG A 253 11.74 14.90 5.85
C ARG A 253 10.34 14.29 5.68
N CYS A 254 9.45 14.53 6.65
CA CYS A 254 8.17 13.83 6.68
C CYS A 254 6.98 14.77 6.92
N ASN A 255 5.92 14.56 6.14
CA ASN A 255 4.56 14.93 6.50
C ASN A 255 3.88 13.75 7.21
N VAL A 256 3.20 14.00 8.33
CA VAL A 256 2.30 13.04 8.99
C VAL A 256 1.00 13.79 9.25
N VAL A 257 0.03 13.67 8.33
CA VAL A 257 -1.09 14.61 8.22
C VAL A 257 -2.42 13.87 8.17
N ASN A 258 -3.36 14.30 9.00
CA ASN A 258 -4.77 13.85 8.96
C ASN A 258 -4.94 12.32 8.98
N ASN A 259 -4.03 11.57 9.65
CA ASN A 259 -4.21 10.14 9.86
C ASN A 259 -5.16 9.89 11.04
N TYR A 260 -5.87 8.78 11.02
CA TYR A 260 -6.77 8.35 12.10
C TYR A 260 -6.17 7.17 12.86
N TYR A 261 -5.78 7.41 14.10
CA TYR A 261 -5.24 6.39 15.02
C TYR A 261 -6.34 5.90 15.94
N LYS A 262 -6.69 4.62 15.85
CA LYS A 262 -7.71 3.96 16.65
C LYS A 262 -7.08 2.87 17.51
N PRO A 263 -6.78 3.15 18.80
CA PRO A 263 -6.27 2.13 19.71
C PRO A 263 -7.26 0.96 19.84
N GLY A 264 -6.79 -0.26 19.60
CA GLY A 264 -7.59 -1.48 19.68
C GLY A 264 -7.39 -2.25 20.99
N PRO A 265 -7.88 -3.51 21.06
CA PRO A 265 -7.83 -4.33 22.28
C PRO A 265 -6.40 -4.69 22.73
N ALA A 266 -5.43 -4.78 21.81
CA ALA A 266 -4.03 -5.07 22.14
C ALA A 266 -3.19 -3.81 22.39
N THR A 267 -3.73 -2.61 22.10
CA THR A 267 -2.98 -1.36 22.23
C THR A 267 -2.80 -0.99 23.72
N PRO A 268 -1.55 -0.82 24.22
CA PRO A 268 -1.28 -0.48 25.60
C PRO A 268 -1.78 0.93 25.94
N ARG A 269 -2.86 1.05 26.69
CA ARG A 269 -3.50 2.33 27.03
C ARG A 269 -2.79 3.09 28.15
N ASP A 270 -2.01 2.42 28.96
CA ASP A 270 -1.26 2.92 30.11
C ASP A 270 0.19 3.31 29.77
N ALA A 271 0.61 3.13 28.54
CA ALA A 271 1.95 3.45 28.07
C ALA A 271 1.93 4.49 26.94
N ALA A 272 3.05 5.20 26.77
CA ALA A 272 3.19 6.27 25.77
C ALA A 272 2.90 5.77 24.33
N VAL A 273 3.18 4.51 24.03
CA VAL A 273 2.89 3.91 22.71
C VAL A 273 1.39 3.91 22.38
N GLY A 274 0.53 3.89 23.39
CA GLY A 274 -0.92 3.88 23.22
C GLY A 274 -1.51 5.18 22.65
N HIS A 275 -0.76 6.27 22.71
CA HIS A 275 -1.16 7.57 22.15
C HIS A 275 -0.06 8.21 21.27
N ARG A 276 0.91 7.41 20.84
CA ARG A 276 2.01 7.84 20.00
C ARG A 276 1.58 8.01 18.55
N ILE A 277 1.81 9.18 17.97
CA ILE A 277 1.70 9.43 16.53
C ILE A 277 3.02 9.07 15.85
N LEU A 278 4.15 9.55 16.40
CA LEU A 278 5.50 9.24 15.87
C LEU A 278 6.55 9.28 16.99
N SER A 279 7.45 8.32 16.97
CA SER A 279 8.68 8.34 17.78
C SER A 279 9.88 8.59 16.90
N ILE A 280 10.48 9.79 17.00
CA ILE A 280 11.56 10.26 16.12
C ILE A 280 12.89 9.69 16.59
N GLY A 281 13.65 9.11 15.65
CA GLY A 281 14.98 8.57 15.85
C GLY A 281 16.09 9.42 15.26
N VAL A 282 17.32 9.07 15.65
CA VAL A 282 18.57 9.59 15.06
C VAL A 282 19.59 8.46 14.96
N ARG A 283 20.45 8.49 13.95
CA ARG A 283 21.54 7.53 13.83
C ARG A 283 22.69 7.94 14.74
N THR A 284 22.97 7.09 15.75
CA THR A 284 24.02 7.31 16.76
C THR A 284 25.37 6.78 16.30
N THR A 285 26.42 7.17 17.00
CA THR A 285 27.81 6.66 16.80
C THR A 285 27.85 5.14 16.79
N ARG A 286 27.14 4.49 17.72
CA ARG A 286 27.06 3.01 17.78
C ARG A 286 26.46 2.42 16.50
N TYR A 287 25.46 3.07 15.92
CA TYR A 287 24.79 2.59 14.72
C TYR A 287 25.64 2.81 13.46
N THR A 288 26.20 4.01 13.30
CA THR A 288 26.98 4.41 12.12
C THR A 288 28.42 3.93 12.17
N ARG A 289 28.92 3.60 13.36
CA ARG A 289 30.34 3.32 13.62
C ARG A 289 31.26 4.49 13.25
N HIS A 290 30.76 5.71 13.38
CA HIS A 290 31.43 6.96 12.98
C HIS A 290 32.81 7.13 13.62
N ASP A 291 32.99 6.71 14.87
CA ASP A 291 34.22 6.80 15.66
C ASP A 291 35.23 5.68 15.38
N THR A 292 34.98 4.83 14.39
CA THR A 292 35.86 3.73 14.02
C THR A 292 36.67 4.05 12.75
N PRO A 293 37.80 3.36 12.49
CA PRO A 293 38.55 3.53 11.25
C PRO A 293 37.78 3.13 9.98
N GLN A 294 36.66 2.42 10.13
CA GLN A 294 35.81 1.94 9.04
C GLN A 294 34.34 2.18 9.40
N PRO A 295 33.84 3.40 9.26
CA PRO A 295 32.41 3.69 9.37
C PRO A 295 31.61 2.82 8.39
N ASN A 296 30.36 2.55 8.72
CA ASN A 296 29.47 1.84 7.79
C ASN A 296 28.78 2.79 6.80
N ALA A 297 27.96 2.26 5.89
CA ALA A 297 27.25 3.03 4.87
C ALA A 297 26.25 4.07 5.44
N TRP A 298 25.96 4.02 6.74
CA TRP A 298 25.08 4.98 7.43
C TRP A 298 25.81 6.19 8.01
N ASP A 299 27.13 6.29 7.84
CA ASP A 299 27.93 7.39 8.38
C ASP A 299 27.43 8.80 7.96
N PRO A 300 26.94 9.03 6.72
CA PRO A 300 26.36 10.31 6.35
C PRO A 300 25.16 10.74 7.20
N MET A 301 24.52 9.80 7.91
CA MET A 301 23.36 10.03 8.76
C MET A 301 23.72 10.19 10.24
N TRP A 302 25.01 10.14 10.58
CA TRP A 302 25.45 10.32 11.94
C TRP A 302 25.01 11.66 12.51
N HIS A 303 24.23 11.60 13.61
CA HIS A 303 23.66 12.74 14.32
C HIS A 303 22.75 13.68 13.47
N ARG A 304 22.34 13.22 12.31
CA ARG A 304 21.42 13.97 11.46
C ARG A 304 19.98 13.74 11.90
N TRP A 305 19.34 14.82 12.38
CA TRP A 305 17.92 14.85 12.71
C TRP A 305 17.08 15.11 11.45
N GLY A 306 15.83 14.63 11.47
CA GLY A 306 14.85 14.91 10.43
C GLY A 306 14.12 16.24 10.61
N GLU A 307 13.19 16.52 9.69
CA GLU A 307 12.29 17.67 9.69
C GLU A 307 10.86 17.19 9.51
N PHE A 308 9.92 17.67 10.33
CA PHE A 308 8.60 17.06 10.41
C PHE A 308 7.48 18.10 10.40
N TYR A 309 6.52 17.93 9.48
CA TYR A 309 5.21 18.54 9.58
C TYR A 309 4.21 17.48 10.07
N ILE A 310 3.76 17.60 11.32
CA ILE A 310 2.85 16.65 11.97
C ILE A 310 1.66 17.43 12.48
N ASP A 311 0.51 17.29 11.83
CA ASP A 311 -0.68 18.06 12.14
C ASP A 311 -1.98 17.38 11.71
N GLY A 312 -3.08 17.71 12.37
CA GLY A 312 -4.41 17.24 12.03
C GLY A 312 -4.68 15.75 12.29
N ASN A 313 -3.74 15.01 12.89
CA ASN A 313 -3.97 13.60 13.18
C ASN A 313 -4.94 13.42 14.36
N VAL A 314 -5.89 12.52 14.22
CA VAL A 314 -6.81 12.12 15.29
C VAL A 314 -6.25 10.91 16.03
N MET A 315 -6.20 11.01 17.36
CA MET A 315 -5.90 9.90 18.27
C MET A 315 -7.16 9.59 19.08
N GLU A 316 -7.91 8.57 18.68
CA GLU A 316 -9.18 8.19 19.31
C GLU A 316 -8.99 7.89 20.80
N GLY A 317 -9.79 8.55 21.64
CA GLY A 317 -9.70 8.42 23.10
C GLY A 317 -8.67 9.33 23.77
N TYR A 318 -7.91 10.14 23.00
CA TYR A 318 -6.92 11.10 23.53
C TYR A 318 -7.12 12.48 22.87
N PRO A 319 -8.13 13.24 23.35
CA PRO A 319 -8.49 14.53 22.72
C PRO A 319 -7.38 15.61 22.84
N ASP A 320 -6.53 15.51 23.84
CA ASP A 320 -5.37 16.40 24.01
C ASP A 320 -4.31 16.15 22.93
N VAL A 321 -4.04 14.89 22.56
CA VAL A 321 -3.13 14.51 21.46
C VAL A 321 -3.74 14.92 20.13
N THR A 322 -5.05 14.78 19.95
CA THR A 322 -5.76 15.25 18.76
C THR A 322 -5.69 16.76 18.61
N ALA A 323 -5.84 17.52 19.71
CA ALA A 323 -5.80 18.97 19.67
C ALA A 323 -4.38 19.54 19.41
N ASP A 324 -3.34 18.88 19.87
CA ASP A 324 -1.94 19.19 19.60
C ASP A 324 -1.12 17.89 19.49
N ASN A 325 -0.87 17.48 18.27
CA ASN A 325 -0.16 16.23 17.98
C ASN A 325 1.25 16.17 18.60
N TRP A 326 1.89 17.34 18.79
CA TRP A 326 3.26 17.41 19.30
C TRP A 326 3.37 17.23 20.81
N THR A 327 2.42 17.74 21.58
CA THR A 327 2.56 17.78 23.06
C THR A 327 2.75 16.40 23.69
N ARG A 328 2.07 15.35 23.20
CA ARG A 328 2.17 13.99 23.72
C ARG A 328 2.25 12.92 22.63
N GLY A 329 1.94 13.26 21.39
CA GLY A 329 1.92 12.31 20.28
C GLY A 329 3.27 12.14 19.62
N VAL A 330 4.16 13.14 19.68
CA VAL A 330 5.52 13.06 19.14
C VAL A 330 6.52 12.86 20.28
N LEU A 331 7.29 11.80 20.18
CA LEU A 331 8.21 11.37 21.24
C LEU A 331 9.60 11.07 20.66
N GLU A 332 10.60 11.01 21.53
CA GLU A 332 11.90 10.45 21.16
C GLU A 332 11.83 8.92 21.06
N GLN A 333 12.59 8.36 20.12
CA GLN A 333 12.74 6.91 19.99
C GLN A 333 13.86 6.41 20.92
N GLY A 334 13.48 5.60 21.89
CA GLY A 334 14.42 4.98 22.80
C GLY A 334 14.71 5.80 24.05
N MET A 335 15.77 5.46 24.77
CA MET A 335 16.17 6.10 26.01
C MET A 335 17.24 7.17 25.76
N LYS A 336 17.26 8.22 26.58
CA LYS A 336 18.17 9.36 26.45
C LYS A 336 19.64 8.98 26.30
N GLU A 337 20.08 7.91 26.97
CA GLU A 337 21.44 7.36 26.89
C GLU A 337 21.79 6.76 25.52
N ASN A 338 20.82 6.47 24.68
CA ASN A 338 21.04 5.92 23.34
C ASN A 338 21.29 7.00 22.27
N TYR A 339 21.25 8.28 22.62
CA TYR A 339 21.37 9.40 21.68
C TYR A 339 22.76 10.08 21.71
N ASP A 340 23.82 9.43 22.16
CA ASP A 340 25.16 10.01 22.27
C ASP A 340 25.18 11.37 22.99
N GLY A 341 24.29 11.59 23.97
CA GLY A 341 24.12 12.86 24.65
C GLY A 341 23.44 13.97 23.83
N LEU A 342 22.93 13.66 22.65
CA LEU A 342 22.27 14.66 21.76
C LEU A 342 20.84 14.97 22.16
N TYR A 343 20.23 14.15 23.03
CA TYR A 343 18.89 14.45 23.47
C TYR A 343 18.86 15.75 24.25
N ASN A 344 18.04 16.68 23.77
CA ASN A 344 17.78 17.96 24.40
C ASN A 344 16.30 18.28 24.23
N GLU A 345 15.60 18.59 25.31
CA GLU A 345 14.18 18.96 25.29
C GLU A 345 13.92 20.22 24.42
N GLU A 346 14.91 21.08 24.26
CA GLU A 346 14.85 22.25 23.37
C GLU A 346 14.98 21.88 21.88
N LEU A 347 15.43 20.68 21.56
CA LEU A 347 15.65 20.23 20.18
C LEU A 347 14.32 19.91 19.49
N PHE A 348 13.44 19.18 20.16
CA PHE A 348 12.20 18.69 19.56
C PHE A 348 11.35 19.80 18.92
N PRO A 349 11.12 20.95 19.56
CA PRO A 349 10.41 22.05 18.92
C PRO A 349 11.06 22.55 17.61
N LYS A 350 12.38 22.37 17.46
CA LYS A 350 13.13 22.80 16.26
C LYS A 350 13.03 21.83 15.10
N LEU A 351 12.56 20.59 15.35
CA LEU A 351 12.31 19.59 14.30
C LEU A 351 10.95 19.81 13.63
N ARG A 352 10.08 20.60 14.25
CA ARG A 352 8.74 20.91 13.76
C ARG A 352 8.81 21.95 12.65
N LEU A 353 8.17 21.63 11.52
CA LEU A 353 7.94 22.56 10.43
C LEU A 353 6.62 23.32 10.65
N ASP A 354 6.60 24.61 10.30
CA ASP A 354 5.40 25.46 10.37
C ASP A 354 4.45 25.27 9.18
N ALA A 355 4.93 24.65 8.10
CA ALA A 355 4.15 24.37 6.88
C ALA A 355 4.48 22.99 6.33
N PRO A 356 3.51 22.34 5.65
CA PRO A 356 3.75 21.03 5.08
C PRO A 356 4.78 21.06 3.95
N LEU A 357 5.50 19.97 3.82
CA LEU A 357 6.32 19.66 2.66
C LEU A 357 5.42 19.34 1.45
N GLU A 358 6.00 19.30 0.26
CA GLU A 358 5.32 18.83 -0.94
C GLU A 358 4.70 17.44 -0.72
N SER A 359 3.51 17.18 -1.30
CA SER A 359 2.72 15.97 -1.05
C SER A 359 2.37 15.16 -2.32
N GLY A 360 2.93 15.51 -3.47
CA GLY A 360 2.66 14.79 -4.72
C GLY A 360 1.19 14.84 -5.20
N TYR A 361 0.47 15.93 -4.89
CA TYR A 361 -0.94 16.13 -5.27
C TYR A 361 -1.93 15.11 -4.67
N VAL A 362 -1.76 14.74 -3.42
CA VAL A 362 -2.70 13.86 -2.72
C VAL A 362 -3.92 14.66 -2.26
N THR A 363 -5.12 14.18 -2.63
CA THR A 363 -6.38 14.67 -2.07
C THR A 363 -6.38 14.46 -0.56
N THR A 364 -6.60 15.54 0.18
CA THR A 364 -6.55 15.50 1.64
C THR A 364 -7.95 15.63 2.23
N HIS A 365 -8.40 14.59 2.92
CA HIS A 365 -9.66 14.55 3.66
C HIS A 365 -9.43 14.91 5.14
N THR A 366 -10.49 15.24 5.86
CA THR A 366 -10.43 15.22 7.32
C THR A 366 -10.13 13.79 7.81
N PRO A 367 -9.54 13.59 8.99
CA PRO A 367 -9.26 12.24 9.50
C PRO A 367 -10.51 11.35 9.59
N GLU A 368 -11.65 11.94 9.97
CA GLU A 368 -12.92 11.26 10.10
C GLU A 368 -13.49 10.84 8.74
N GLU A 369 -13.40 11.70 7.72
CA GLU A 369 -13.76 11.35 6.34
C GLU A 369 -12.84 10.26 5.81
N ALA A 370 -11.53 10.39 6.00
CA ALA A 370 -10.56 9.39 5.60
C ALA A 370 -10.82 8.03 6.27
N TYR A 371 -11.18 8.03 7.56
CA TYR A 371 -11.55 6.80 8.27
C TYR A 371 -12.70 6.05 7.58
N GLU A 372 -13.79 6.76 7.24
CA GLU A 372 -14.92 6.13 6.57
C GLU A 372 -14.58 5.67 5.15
N LEU A 373 -13.87 6.50 4.39
CA LEU A 373 -13.45 6.19 3.02
C LEU A 373 -12.49 4.98 2.97
N VAL A 374 -11.49 4.95 3.83
CA VAL A 374 -10.53 3.83 3.92
C VAL A 374 -11.24 2.52 4.27
N LEU A 375 -12.14 2.54 5.26
CA LEU A 375 -12.91 1.33 5.60
C LEU A 375 -13.88 0.91 4.50
N ALA A 376 -14.35 1.85 3.68
CA ALA A 376 -15.21 1.52 2.55
C ALA A 376 -14.40 0.92 1.38
N ASP A 377 -13.22 1.47 1.06
CA ASP A 377 -12.60 1.25 -0.24
C ASP A 377 -11.17 0.68 -0.22
N ALA A 378 -10.43 0.69 0.88
CA ALA A 378 -9.08 0.14 0.90
C ALA A 378 -9.03 -1.39 0.68
N GLY A 379 -7.91 -1.88 0.14
CA GLY A 379 -7.66 -3.27 -0.21
C GLY A 379 -8.27 -3.66 -1.55
N CYS A 380 -8.42 -4.96 -1.80
CA CYS A 380 -9.09 -5.50 -2.98
C CYS A 380 -10.60 -5.25 -2.89
N SER A 381 -11.02 -3.98 -2.89
CA SER A 381 -12.37 -3.53 -2.56
C SER A 381 -13.42 -3.91 -3.60
N LEU A 382 -13.03 -4.21 -4.84
CA LEU A 382 -13.95 -4.75 -5.85
C LEU A 382 -14.67 -6.00 -5.36
N LYS A 383 -13.93 -6.86 -4.66
CA LYS A 383 -14.48 -8.05 -4.01
C LYS A 383 -13.59 -8.41 -2.82
N ARG A 384 -13.90 -7.92 -1.64
CA ARG A 384 -13.16 -8.29 -0.42
C ARG A 384 -13.43 -9.75 -0.06
N ASP A 385 -12.37 -10.47 0.28
CA ASP A 385 -12.46 -11.83 0.84
C ASP A 385 -12.84 -11.82 2.33
N ALA A 386 -12.99 -13.00 2.92
CA ALA A 386 -13.38 -13.15 4.32
C ALA A 386 -12.40 -12.45 5.28
N HIS A 387 -11.10 -12.46 4.96
CA HIS A 387 -10.07 -11.80 5.75
C HIS A 387 -10.25 -10.28 5.77
N ASP A 388 -10.28 -9.64 4.60
CA ASP A 388 -10.43 -8.19 4.50
C ASP A 388 -11.75 -7.71 5.11
N LEU A 389 -12.86 -8.45 4.87
CA LEU A 389 -14.15 -8.14 5.46
C LEU A 389 -14.11 -8.16 7.00
N ARG A 390 -13.45 -9.16 7.59
CA ARG A 390 -13.29 -9.29 9.04
C ARG A 390 -12.43 -8.14 9.60
N VAL A 391 -11.25 -7.90 9.02
CA VAL A 391 -10.33 -6.85 9.46
C VAL A 391 -11.00 -5.48 9.45
N VAL A 392 -11.73 -5.16 8.38
CA VAL A 392 -12.49 -3.90 8.27
C VAL A 392 -13.60 -3.83 9.32
N ALA A 393 -14.36 -4.90 9.51
CA ALA A 393 -15.43 -4.96 10.51
C ALA A 393 -14.89 -4.80 11.95
N GLU A 394 -13.78 -5.46 12.27
CA GLU A 394 -13.10 -5.35 13.57
C GLU A 394 -12.55 -3.94 13.79
N THR A 395 -11.95 -3.33 12.79
CA THR A 395 -11.49 -1.93 12.85
C THR A 395 -12.66 -1.00 13.13
N ARG A 396 -13.78 -1.15 12.43
CA ARG A 396 -14.98 -0.34 12.63
C ARG A 396 -15.53 -0.49 14.04
N ALA A 397 -15.64 -1.74 14.52
CA ALA A 397 -16.19 -2.06 15.83
C ALA A 397 -15.23 -1.75 17.01
N GLY A 398 -13.93 -1.56 16.76
CA GLY A 398 -12.92 -1.42 17.81
C GLY A 398 -12.67 -2.72 18.57
N THR A 399 -12.82 -3.87 17.92
CA THR A 399 -12.74 -5.21 18.51
C THR A 399 -11.73 -6.09 17.79
N SER A 400 -11.52 -7.28 18.33
CA SER A 400 -10.76 -8.34 17.66
C SER A 400 -11.37 -9.69 18.02
N SER A 401 -11.47 -10.59 17.05
CA SER A 401 -11.97 -11.95 17.23
C SER A 401 -10.87 -13.02 17.15
N ARG A 402 -9.63 -12.63 16.87
CA ARG A 402 -8.50 -13.54 16.64
C ARG A 402 -7.37 -13.31 17.64
N HIS A 403 -6.56 -14.32 17.81
CA HIS A 403 -5.32 -14.28 18.60
C HIS A 403 -4.38 -15.40 18.15
N GLY A 404 -3.08 -15.25 18.42
CA GLY A 404 -2.07 -16.24 18.10
C GLY A 404 -2.24 -17.55 18.87
N SER A 405 -1.76 -18.64 18.30
CA SER A 405 -1.82 -19.99 18.87
C SER A 405 -0.49 -20.48 19.47
N VAL A 406 0.62 -19.82 19.14
CA VAL A 406 1.98 -20.24 19.51
C VAL A 406 2.48 -19.50 20.75
N ALA A 407 2.24 -18.20 20.85
CA ALA A 407 2.75 -17.38 21.93
C ALA A 407 2.00 -17.59 23.25
N GLN A 408 2.74 -17.67 24.36
CA GLN A 408 2.12 -17.83 25.69
C GLN A 408 1.26 -16.63 26.11
N ASP A 409 1.58 -15.43 25.61
CA ASP A 409 0.85 -14.19 25.89
C ASP A 409 -0.18 -13.82 24.82
N ALA A 410 -0.50 -14.73 23.90
CA ALA A 410 -1.41 -14.48 22.78
C ALA A 410 -2.78 -13.93 23.22
N MET A 411 -3.32 -14.43 24.33
CA MET A 411 -4.59 -13.97 24.88
C MET A 411 -4.54 -12.51 25.38
N LEU A 412 -3.35 -11.98 25.65
CA LEU A 412 -3.13 -10.59 26.06
C LEU A 412 -2.90 -9.67 24.86
N LYS A 413 -2.86 -10.23 23.64
CA LYS A 413 -2.60 -9.56 22.38
C LYS A 413 -3.69 -9.87 21.33
N PRO A 414 -4.97 -9.53 21.63
CA PRO A 414 -6.07 -9.83 20.72
C PRO A 414 -5.87 -9.14 19.35
N GLY A 415 -6.05 -9.89 18.26
CA GLY A 415 -5.86 -9.42 16.89
C GLY A 415 -4.50 -9.76 16.30
N PHE A 416 -3.52 -10.17 17.11
CA PHE A 416 -2.23 -10.60 16.58
C PHE A 416 -2.24 -12.11 16.41
N VAL A 417 -1.92 -12.55 15.20
CA VAL A 417 -1.86 -13.96 14.81
C VAL A 417 -0.40 -14.42 14.71
N ASP A 418 -0.16 -15.69 14.91
CA ASP A 418 1.18 -16.29 14.88
C ASP A 418 1.40 -17.09 13.58
N VAL A 419 0.34 -17.68 13.04
CA VAL A 419 0.33 -18.46 11.80
C VAL A 419 -0.95 -18.15 11.02
N PRO A 420 -0.99 -18.36 9.69
CA PRO A 420 -2.18 -18.08 8.88
C PRO A 420 -3.47 -18.76 9.39
N ALA A 421 -3.37 -19.95 9.96
CA ALA A 421 -4.51 -20.69 10.51
C ALA A 421 -5.21 -19.97 11.67
N ASP A 422 -4.50 -19.13 12.42
CA ASP A 422 -5.07 -18.36 13.54
C ASP A 422 -6.10 -17.33 13.07
N SER A 423 -6.04 -16.91 11.81
CA SER A 423 -7.01 -16.00 11.22
C SER A 423 -8.40 -16.61 11.11
N GLY A 424 -8.48 -17.94 10.92
CA GLY A 424 -9.73 -18.68 10.76
C GLY A 424 -10.57 -18.24 9.55
N ASP A 425 -9.95 -17.63 8.56
CA ASP A 425 -10.63 -17.09 7.37
C ASP A 425 -10.73 -18.13 6.23
N GLY A 426 -9.96 -19.21 6.33
CA GLY A 426 -10.00 -20.37 5.44
C GLY A 426 -10.58 -21.62 6.10
N SER A 427 -10.09 -22.77 5.69
CA SER A 427 -10.42 -24.08 6.28
C SER A 427 -9.27 -24.63 7.14
N ALA A 428 -9.51 -25.74 7.85
CA ALA A 428 -8.48 -26.42 8.65
C ALA A 428 -7.29 -26.91 7.77
N ASP A 429 -7.57 -27.32 6.53
CA ASP A 429 -6.57 -27.86 5.60
C ASP A 429 -5.95 -26.76 4.72
N ASN A 430 -6.60 -25.62 4.60
CA ASN A 430 -6.11 -24.47 3.82
C ASN A 430 -6.54 -23.16 4.50
N PRO A 431 -5.64 -22.50 5.24
CA PRO A 431 -5.97 -21.27 5.96
C PRO A 431 -6.22 -20.05 5.04
N TRP A 432 -5.82 -20.10 3.77
CA TRP A 432 -6.11 -19.01 2.84
C TRP A 432 -7.61 -18.99 2.47
N PRO A 433 -8.21 -17.80 2.38
CA PRO A 433 -9.59 -17.66 1.92
C PRO A 433 -9.79 -18.32 0.54
N VAL A 434 -10.91 -19.01 0.38
CA VAL A 434 -11.27 -19.62 -0.93
C VAL A 434 -11.76 -18.50 -1.84
N LEU A 435 -11.10 -18.35 -2.98
CA LEU A 435 -11.48 -17.42 -4.05
C LEU A 435 -12.01 -18.21 -5.24
N THR A 436 -13.15 -17.78 -5.77
CA THR A 436 -13.84 -18.43 -6.88
C THR A 436 -13.95 -17.51 -8.08
N ASP A 437 -14.16 -18.08 -9.26
CA ASP A 437 -14.42 -17.34 -10.50
C ASP A 437 -15.80 -16.65 -10.54
N GLY A 438 -16.62 -16.85 -9.50
CA GLY A 438 -17.96 -16.26 -9.42
C GLY A 438 -18.92 -16.75 -10.51
N GLY A 439 -18.59 -17.82 -11.21
CA GLY A 439 -19.37 -18.34 -12.34
C GLY A 439 -19.15 -17.56 -13.64
N VAL A 440 -18.08 -16.78 -13.76
CA VAL A 440 -17.69 -16.12 -15.01
C VAL A 440 -17.33 -17.20 -16.05
N THR A 441 -17.90 -17.09 -17.24
CA THR A 441 -17.73 -18.09 -18.28
C THR A 441 -16.51 -17.80 -19.17
N ALA A 442 -15.96 -18.86 -19.80
CA ALA A 442 -14.88 -18.68 -20.78
C ALA A 442 -15.26 -17.76 -21.97
N GLU A 443 -16.56 -17.68 -22.31
CA GLU A 443 -17.08 -16.75 -23.32
C GLU A 443 -16.91 -15.28 -22.88
N GLN A 444 -17.12 -14.99 -21.60
CA GLN A 444 -17.00 -13.63 -21.05
C GLN A 444 -15.54 -13.16 -20.93
N LEU A 445 -14.61 -14.13 -20.82
CA LEU A 445 -13.17 -13.86 -20.73
C LEU A 445 -12.45 -13.98 -22.08
N ARG A 446 -13.18 -14.43 -23.14
CA ARG A 446 -12.53 -14.64 -24.42
C ARG A 446 -11.94 -13.35 -24.95
N ASP A 447 -10.67 -13.39 -25.26
CA ASP A 447 -9.89 -12.39 -25.94
C ASP A 447 -9.24 -13.08 -27.16
N THR A 448 -9.78 -12.85 -28.35
CA THR A 448 -9.43 -13.63 -29.55
C THR A 448 -8.11 -13.20 -30.15
N ASP A 449 -7.75 -11.95 -30.05
CA ASP A 449 -6.52 -11.39 -30.64
C ASP A 449 -5.39 -11.19 -29.62
N GLY A 450 -5.68 -11.32 -28.31
CA GLY A 450 -4.70 -11.32 -27.24
C GLY A 450 -4.19 -9.93 -26.86
N ASP A 451 -4.99 -8.90 -27.03
CA ASP A 451 -4.63 -7.52 -26.69
C ASP A 451 -5.01 -7.11 -25.24
N GLY A 452 -5.64 -8.05 -24.52
CA GLY A 452 -5.99 -7.92 -23.11
C GLY A 452 -7.44 -7.49 -22.88
N MET A 453 -8.22 -7.19 -23.90
CA MET A 453 -9.62 -6.80 -23.80
C MET A 453 -10.53 -7.97 -24.21
N PRO A 454 -11.59 -8.30 -23.44
CA PRO A 454 -12.52 -9.35 -23.86
C PRO A 454 -13.31 -8.98 -25.12
N ASP A 455 -13.47 -9.93 -26.06
CA ASP A 455 -14.25 -9.79 -27.32
C ASP A 455 -15.59 -9.07 -27.11
N LEU A 456 -16.34 -9.45 -26.07
CA LEU A 456 -17.66 -8.88 -25.76
C LEU A 456 -17.58 -7.40 -25.38
N TRP A 457 -16.52 -6.99 -24.70
CA TRP A 457 -16.32 -5.58 -24.36
C TRP A 457 -15.93 -4.77 -25.59
N GLU A 458 -15.03 -5.31 -26.42
CA GLU A 458 -14.59 -4.67 -27.66
C GLU A 458 -15.77 -4.42 -28.61
N ILE A 459 -16.59 -5.47 -28.86
CA ILE A 459 -17.82 -5.33 -29.67
C ILE A 459 -18.72 -4.22 -29.13
N LYS A 460 -18.90 -4.16 -27.81
CA LYS A 460 -19.70 -3.11 -27.15
C LYS A 460 -19.13 -1.72 -27.39
N MET A 461 -17.79 -1.60 -27.45
CA MET A 461 -17.09 -0.32 -27.63
C MET A 461 -16.78 0.00 -29.10
N TRP A 462 -17.29 -0.81 -30.05
CA TRP A 462 -17.09 -0.68 -31.49
C TRP A 462 -15.62 -0.84 -31.90
N LEU A 463 -14.87 -1.64 -31.14
CA LEU A 463 -13.53 -2.13 -31.48
C LEU A 463 -13.61 -3.43 -32.26
N ASN A 464 -12.47 -3.95 -32.74
CA ASN A 464 -12.41 -5.16 -33.56
C ASN A 464 -11.73 -6.32 -32.81
N PRO A 465 -12.45 -7.34 -32.31
CA PRO A 465 -11.87 -8.46 -31.56
C PRO A 465 -10.89 -9.37 -32.34
N LEU A 466 -10.47 -8.95 -33.52
CA LEU A 466 -9.50 -9.64 -34.37
C LEU A 466 -8.31 -8.71 -34.74
N ASP A 467 -8.21 -7.54 -34.14
CA ASP A 467 -7.16 -6.57 -34.42
C ASP A 467 -6.37 -6.21 -33.15
N PRO A 468 -5.28 -6.94 -32.84
CA PRO A 468 -4.54 -6.72 -31.59
C PRO A 468 -3.85 -5.35 -31.51
N SER A 469 -3.96 -4.53 -32.55
CA SER A 469 -3.36 -3.19 -32.55
C SER A 469 -4.26 -2.13 -31.91
N ASP A 470 -5.55 -2.38 -31.81
CA ASP A 470 -6.50 -1.40 -31.27
C ASP A 470 -6.46 -1.30 -29.75
N GLY A 471 -5.97 -2.32 -29.02
CA GLY A 471 -5.71 -2.26 -27.59
C GLY A 471 -4.73 -1.14 -27.19
N ASN A 472 -3.72 -0.92 -28.00
CA ASN A 472 -2.75 0.16 -27.79
C ASN A 472 -3.15 1.49 -28.45
N ALA A 473 -4.26 1.54 -29.21
CA ALA A 473 -4.81 2.79 -29.73
C ALA A 473 -5.43 3.63 -28.58
N THR A 474 -5.60 4.93 -28.82
CA THR A 474 -6.16 5.86 -27.83
C THR A 474 -7.52 6.41 -28.27
N THR A 475 -8.26 5.63 -29.05
CA THR A 475 -9.50 6.07 -29.73
C THR A 475 -10.66 6.29 -28.76
N LEU A 476 -10.68 5.63 -27.61
CA LEU A 476 -11.75 5.71 -26.62
C LEU A 476 -11.49 6.78 -25.54
N SER A 477 -10.26 7.26 -25.40
CA SER A 477 -9.92 8.21 -24.34
C SER A 477 -9.62 9.61 -24.89
N PRO A 478 -10.35 10.65 -24.47
CA PRO A 478 -10.01 12.03 -24.78
C PRO A 478 -8.72 12.48 -24.08
N ASP A 479 -8.31 11.82 -22.99
CA ASP A 479 -7.14 12.15 -22.19
C ASP A 479 -5.87 11.46 -22.69
N GLY A 480 -6.00 10.46 -23.59
CA GLY A 480 -4.86 9.77 -24.21
C GLY A 480 -4.51 8.42 -23.58
N TYR A 481 -5.32 7.85 -22.69
CA TYR A 481 -5.18 6.46 -22.26
C TYR A 481 -5.39 5.50 -23.44
N THR A 482 -4.67 4.39 -23.46
CA THR A 482 -4.91 3.32 -24.43
C THR A 482 -6.30 2.71 -24.24
N ASN A 483 -6.86 2.07 -25.26
CA ASN A 483 -8.15 1.40 -25.16
C ASN A 483 -8.12 0.30 -24.10
N LEU A 484 -7.00 -0.44 -23.98
CA LEU A 484 -6.77 -1.37 -22.88
C LEU A 484 -6.87 -0.68 -21.52
N GLU A 485 -6.22 0.47 -21.32
CA GLU A 485 -6.31 1.22 -20.06
C GLU A 485 -7.73 1.73 -19.79
N VAL A 486 -8.47 2.13 -20.84
CA VAL A 486 -9.90 2.49 -20.69
C VAL A 486 -10.72 1.29 -20.19
N TRP A 487 -10.47 0.09 -20.72
CA TRP A 487 -11.09 -1.12 -20.21
C TRP A 487 -10.72 -1.40 -18.76
N LEU A 488 -9.44 -1.42 -18.44
CA LEU A 488 -8.95 -1.65 -17.07
C LEU A 488 -9.57 -0.68 -16.05
N ASN A 489 -9.68 0.59 -16.42
CA ASN A 489 -10.27 1.61 -15.56
C ASN A 489 -11.80 1.49 -15.45
N SER A 490 -12.46 0.98 -16.49
CA SER A 490 -13.92 0.74 -16.46
C SER A 490 -14.32 -0.34 -15.46
N LEU A 491 -13.41 -1.27 -15.13
CA LEU A 491 -13.64 -2.34 -14.14
C LEU A 491 -13.71 -1.82 -12.70
N VAL A 492 -13.09 -0.68 -12.43
CA VAL A 492 -12.95 -0.12 -11.07
C VAL A 492 -13.79 1.14 -10.85
N THR A 493 -14.35 1.71 -11.89
CA THR A 493 -15.27 2.85 -11.78
C THR A 493 -16.67 2.31 -11.48
N PRO A 494 -17.37 2.75 -10.41
CA PRO A 494 -18.77 2.38 -10.23
C PRO A 494 -19.54 2.69 -11.49
N CYS A 495 -20.27 1.72 -12.05
CA CYS A 495 -21.21 2.00 -13.13
C CYS A 495 -22.12 3.14 -12.64
N ALA A 496 -22.07 4.30 -13.28
CA ALA A 496 -23.07 5.31 -13.06
C ALA A 496 -24.42 4.61 -13.31
N ALA A 497 -25.21 4.49 -12.25
CA ALA A 497 -26.55 3.89 -12.36
C ALA A 497 -27.32 4.74 -13.40
N GLY A 498 -27.56 4.11 -14.58
CA GLY A 498 -28.30 4.71 -15.69
C GLY A 498 -29.78 4.86 -15.36
#